data_795c5ae1c0799f105277a7857a1d1e5c
#
_entry.id   795c5ae1c0799f105277a7857a1d1e5c
#
_cell.length_a   1.000
_cell.length_b   1.000
_cell.length_c   1.000
_cell.angle_alpha   90.00
_cell.angle_beta   90.00
_cell.angle_gamma   90.00
#
_symmetry.space_group_name_H-M   'P 1'
#
loop_
_entity.id
_entity.type
_entity.pdbx_description
1 polymer ?
#
loop_
_entity_poly.entity_id
_entity_poly.type
_entity_poly.pdbx_seq_one_letter_code
_entity_poly.pdbx_strand_id
1 'polypeptide(L)'
;MEVKIINKSHHQLPAYETIQSAGMDLRANLEAPITLQPMQRCLVPTGLFMALPAGYEAQVRPRSGLAIKKGITVLNTPGTIDADYRGEICVILINLSQEPFVINDGERIAQMVISNYEQVEWNQVEVLDDTERGAGGFGHTGR
;
A
#
# COMPACT_ATOMS: atom_id res chain seq x y z
N MET A 1 -6.82 4.27 -18.74
CA MET A 1 -6.89 2.79 -18.54
C MET A 1 -8.12 2.51 -17.69
N GLU A 2 -8.93 1.55 -18.10
CA GLU A 2 -10.10 1.12 -17.34
C GLU A 2 -9.73 -0.04 -16.40
N VAL A 3 -10.21 0.01 -15.16
CA VAL A 3 -10.06 -1.07 -14.18
C VAL A 3 -11.45 -1.46 -13.68
N LYS A 4 -11.79 -2.73 -13.78
CA LYS A 4 -13.03 -3.27 -13.24
C LYS A 4 -12.94 -3.35 -11.73
N ILE A 5 -13.96 -2.83 -11.03
CA ILE A 5 -14.00 -2.80 -9.58
C ILE A 5 -15.39 -3.19 -9.07
N ILE A 6 -15.41 -3.95 -7.97
CA ILE A 6 -16.61 -4.22 -7.18
C ILE A 6 -16.46 -3.44 -5.88
N ASN A 7 -17.49 -2.69 -5.53
CA ASN A 7 -17.57 -1.99 -4.25
C ASN A 7 -18.72 -2.58 -3.43
N LYS A 8 -18.37 -3.32 -2.37
CA LYS A 8 -19.32 -3.86 -1.39
C LYS A 8 -19.47 -2.97 -0.16
N SER A 9 -18.72 -1.86 -0.10
CA SER A 9 -18.88 -0.85 0.95
C SER A 9 -20.02 0.13 0.58
N HIS A 10 -20.42 0.95 1.53
CA HIS A 10 -21.34 2.09 1.29
C HIS A 10 -20.57 3.40 1.05
N HIS A 11 -19.24 3.33 0.97
CA HIS A 11 -18.39 4.48 0.70
C HIS A 11 -18.22 4.69 -0.81
N GLN A 12 -17.84 5.91 -1.20
CA GLN A 12 -17.50 6.23 -2.57
C GLN A 12 -16.24 5.47 -3.02
N LEU A 13 -16.14 5.22 -4.31
CA LEU A 13 -14.93 4.65 -4.90
C LEU A 13 -13.72 5.57 -4.64
N PRO A 14 -12.51 5.00 -4.50
CA PRO A 14 -11.29 5.79 -4.47
C PRO A 14 -11.19 6.72 -5.67
N ALA A 15 -10.76 7.94 -5.44
CA ALA A 15 -10.60 8.96 -6.47
C ALA A 15 -9.29 9.71 -6.30
N TYR A 16 -8.78 10.24 -7.40
CA TYR A 16 -7.65 11.17 -7.39
C TYR A 16 -8.14 12.54 -6.94
N GLU A 17 -7.57 13.07 -5.86
CA GLU A 17 -7.98 14.36 -5.29
C GLU A 17 -7.59 15.55 -6.19
N THR A 18 -6.49 15.41 -6.93
CA THR A 18 -6.03 16.42 -7.89
C THR A 18 -5.68 15.74 -9.22
N ILE A 19 -5.64 16.54 -10.29
CA ILE A 19 -5.38 16.02 -11.65
C ILE A 19 -3.99 15.34 -11.80
N GLN A 20 -3.05 15.64 -10.92
CA GLN A 20 -1.71 15.06 -10.95
C GLN A 20 -1.44 14.16 -9.74
N SER A 21 -2.45 13.77 -8.98
CA SER A 21 -2.30 12.80 -7.90
C SER A 21 -1.93 11.43 -8.46
N ALA A 22 -0.94 10.77 -7.86
CA ALA A 22 -0.59 9.40 -8.17
C ALA A 22 -1.35 8.39 -7.32
N GLY A 23 -1.76 8.78 -6.11
CA GLY A 23 -2.46 7.94 -5.14
C GLY A 23 -3.92 8.29 -4.98
N MET A 24 -4.70 7.29 -4.63
CA MET A 24 -6.11 7.40 -4.23
C MET A 24 -6.25 6.91 -2.80
N ASP A 25 -6.98 7.62 -1.95
CA ASP A 25 -7.21 7.20 -0.58
C ASP A 25 -8.08 5.94 -0.50
N LEU A 26 -7.70 5.02 0.38
CA LEU A 26 -8.49 3.85 0.76
C LEU A 26 -9.17 4.11 2.10
N ARG A 27 -10.46 3.76 2.19
CA ARG A 27 -11.27 3.93 3.39
C ARG A 27 -11.51 2.61 4.10
N ALA A 28 -11.51 2.64 5.42
CA ALA A 28 -11.95 1.52 6.22
C ALA A 28 -13.45 1.24 6.00
N ASN A 29 -13.79 -0.02 5.82
CA ASN A 29 -15.18 -0.49 5.75
C ASN A 29 -15.47 -1.37 6.98
N LEU A 30 -16.02 -0.77 8.03
CA LEU A 30 -16.17 -1.38 9.35
C LEU A 30 -17.62 -1.32 9.82
N GLU A 31 -18.09 -2.38 10.47
CA GLU A 31 -19.37 -2.38 11.19
C GLU A 31 -19.26 -1.72 12.57
N ALA A 32 -18.08 -1.79 13.18
CA ALA A 32 -17.77 -1.18 14.48
C ALA A 32 -16.34 -0.65 14.47
N PRO A 33 -16.04 0.41 15.27
CA PRO A 33 -14.67 0.91 15.40
C PRO A 33 -13.68 -0.14 15.88
N ILE A 34 -12.44 -0.06 15.39
CA ILE A 34 -11.32 -0.88 15.83
C ILE A 34 -10.38 0.00 16.65
N THR A 35 -10.07 -0.43 17.87
CA THR A 35 -9.00 0.20 18.67
C THR A 35 -7.70 -0.56 18.48
N LEU A 36 -6.70 0.12 17.98
CA LEU A 36 -5.36 -0.41 17.73
C LEU A 36 -4.41 0.10 18.82
N GLN A 37 -4.07 -0.78 19.75
CA GLN A 37 -3.14 -0.45 20.83
C GLN A 37 -1.71 -0.24 20.30
N PRO A 38 -0.82 0.42 21.06
CA PRO A 38 0.58 0.51 20.68
C PRO A 38 1.19 -0.85 20.31
N MET A 39 1.93 -0.88 19.19
CA MET A 39 2.56 -2.08 18.60
C MET A 39 1.61 -3.18 18.11
N GLN A 40 0.31 -2.96 18.18
CA GLN A 40 -0.65 -3.87 17.56
C GLN A 40 -0.82 -3.61 16.07
N ARG A 41 -1.13 -4.68 15.34
CA ARG A 41 -1.52 -4.65 13.92
C ARG A 41 -2.91 -5.22 13.74
N CYS A 42 -3.59 -4.78 12.70
CA CYS A 42 -4.87 -5.34 12.29
C CYS A 42 -5.03 -5.32 10.78
N LEU A 43 -5.84 -6.23 10.28
CA LEU A 43 -6.28 -6.25 8.90
C LEU A 43 -7.57 -5.43 8.78
N VAL A 44 -7.55 -4.34 8.03
CA VAL A 44 -8.71 -3.46 7.85
C VAL A 44 -9.29 -3.68 6.45
N PRO A 45 -10.55 -4.13 6.36
CA PRO A 45 -11.22 -4.31 5.08
C PRO A 45 -11.61 -2.98 4.45
N THR A 46 -11.68 -2.94 3.12
CA THR A 46 -12.15 -1.77 2.35
C THR A 46 -13.46 -2.02 1.63
N GLY A 47 -13.89 -3.28 1.51
CA GLY A 47 -15.06 -3.66 0.70
C GLY A 47 -14.82 -3.61 -0.81
N LEU A 48 -13.58 -3.39 -1.25
CA LEU A 48 -13.21 -3.25 -2.65
C LEU A 48 -12.55 -4.50 -3.21
N PHE A 49 -12.91 -4.84 -4.45
CA PHE A 49 -12.33 -5.95 -5.21
C PHE A 49 -12.07 -5.43 -6.62
N MET A 50 -10.90 -5.67 -7.19
CA MET A 50 -10.59 -5.16 -8.52
C MET A 50 -9.89 -6.18 -9.41
N ALA A 51 -9.93 -5.93 -10.71
CA ALA A 51 -9.20 -6.69 -11.71
C ALA A 51 -8.31 -5.75 -12.51
N LEU A 52 -7.04 -5.76 -12.19
CA LEU A 52 -6.05 -4.99 -12.93
C LEU A 52 -5.70 -5.69 -14.26
N PRO A 53 -5.43 -4.93 -15.33
CA PRO A 53 -4.84 -5.48 -16.53
C PRO A 53 -3.45 -6.09 -16.27
N ALA A 54 -3.07 -7.10 -17.03
CA ALA A 54 -1.72 -7.65 -17.01
C ALA A 54 -0.68 -6.54 -17.24
N GLY A 55 0.45 -6.60 -16.53
CA GLY A 55 1.50 -5.60 -16.59
C GLY A 55 1.32 -4.43 -15.61
N TYR A 56 0.27 -4.47 -14.79
CA TYR A 56 0.00 -3.48 -13.76
C TYR A 56 -0.16 -4.14 -12.39
N GLU A 57 0.31 -3.44 -11.37
CA GLU A 57 0.09 -3.73 -9.96
C GLU A 57 -0.60 -2.58 -9.27
N ALA A 58 -1.19 -2.81 -8.11
CA ALA A 58 -1.52 -1.76 -7.18
C ALA A 58 -0.62 -1.85 -5.95
N GLN A 59 -0.15 -0.72 -5.47
CA GLN A 59 0.64 -0.62 -4.25
C GLN A 59 -0.18 0.07 -3.17
N VAL A 60 -0.29 -0.57 -2.01
CA VAL A 60 -0.90 0.01 -0.82
C VAL A 60 0.20 0.64 0.02
N ARG A 61 0.11 1.96 0.19
CA ARG A 61 1.08 2.79 0.88
C ARG A 61 0.45 3.53 2.05
N PRO A 62 1.23 3.89 3.07
CA PRO A 62 0.72 4.70 4.18
C PRO A 62 0.36 6.12 3.72
N ARG A 63 -0.45 6.79 4.53
CA ARG A 63 -0.72 8.22 4.40
C ARG A 63 0.24 9.00 5.29
N SER A 64 0.88 10.01 4.72
CA SER A 64 1.86 10.83 5.43
C SER A 64 1.30 11.51 6.69
N GLY A 65 0.05 11.97 6.63
CA GLY A 65 -0.61 12.62 7.76
C GLY A 65 -0.83 11.68 8.95
N LEU A 66 -1.23 10.42 8.70
CA LEU A 66 -1.37 9.41 9.76
C LEU A 66 0.00 9.00 10.30
N ALA A 67 0.99 8.86 9.44
CA ALA A 67 2.34 8.51 9.84
C ALA A 67 2.93 9.55 10.81
N ILE A 68 2.94 10.81 10.43
CA ILE A 68 3.59 11.86 11.24
C ILE A 68 2.79 12.23 12.48
N LYS A 69 1.45 12.29 12.41
CA LYS A 69 0.62 12.77 13.51
C LYS A 69 0.22 11.68 14.48
N LYS A 70 0.10 10.44 14.03
CA LYS A 70 -0.46 9.32 14.79
C LYS A 70 0.46 8.10 14.90
N GLY A 71 1.57 8.09 14.17
CA GLY A 71 2.46 6.92 14.15
C GLY A 71 1.82 5.68 13.53
N ILE A 72 0.80 5.85 12.69
CA ILE A 72 0.11 4.75 12.01
C ILE A 72 0.69 4.57 10.62
N THR A 73 1.03 3.34 10.29
CA THR A 73 1.57 2.99 8.98
C THR A 73 1.00 1.65 8.48
N VAL A 74 1.27 1.35 7.23
CA VAL A 74 0.99 0.04 6.62
C VAL A 74 2.19 -0.87 6.90
N LEU A 75 1.96 -1.96 7.62
CA LEU A 75 3.04 -2.82 8.11
C LEU A 75 3.88 -3.43 6.99
N ASN A 76 3.27 -3.84 5.90
CA ASN A 76 3.93 -4.46 4.75
C ASN A 76 4.22 -3.46 3.62
N THR A 77 4.29 -2.17 3.91
CA THR A 77 4.45 -1.13 2.88
C THR A 77 5.76 -1.28 2.09
N PRO A 78 5.70 -1.10 0.74
CA PRO A 78 4.51 -0.98 -0.07
C PRO A 78 3.82 -2.35 -0.26
N GLY A 79 2.55 -2.44 0.12
CA GLY A 79 1.76 -3.66 -0.09
C GLY A 79 1.53 -3.90 -1.57
N THR A 80 1.70 -5.14 -2.03
CA THR A 80 1.56 -5.50 -3.44
C THR A 80 0.20 -6.16 -3.69
N ILE A 81 -0.52 -5.65 -4.67
CA ILE A 81 -1.74 -6.27 -5.19
C ILE A 81 -1.47 -6.65 -6.65
N ASP A 82 -1.38 -7.96 -6.89
CA ASP A 82 -1.10 -8.52 -8.21
C ASP A 82 -2.30 -8.36 -9.17
N ALA A 83 -2.02 -8.33 -10.47
CA ALA A 83 -3.05 -8.16 -11.49
C ALA A 83 -4.11 -9.28 -11.45
N ASP A 84 -3.73 -10.50 -11.09
CA ASP A 84 -4.60 -11.67 -11.01
C ASP A 84 -5.25 -11.87 -9.62
N TYR A 85 -4.96 -11.01 -8.64
CA TYR A 85 -5.63 -11.06 -7.34
C TYR A 85 -7.11 -10.65 -7.48
N ARG A 86 -8.02 -11.47 -6.93
CA ARG A 86 -9.47 -11.25 -6.97
C ARG A 86 -10.12 -11.14 -5.59
N GLY A 87 -9.31 -11.22 -4.54
CA GLY A 87 -9.77 -11.06 -3.18
C GLY A 87 -10.05 -9.60 -2.80
N GLU A 88 -10.56 -9.42 -1.61
CA GLU A 88 -10.80 -8.09 -1.05
C GLU A 88 -9.49 -7.34 -0.83
N ILE A 89 -9.47 -6.07 -1.19
CA ILE A 89 -8.38 -5.16 -0.86
C ILE A 89 -8.48 -4.85 0.62
N CYS A 90 -7.50 -5.32 1.40
CA CYS A 90 -7.40 -5.04 2.82
C CYS A 90 -6.08 -4.32 3.11
N VAL A 91 -6.07 -3.55 4.19
CA VAL A 91 -4.91 -2.79 4.64
C VAL A 91 -4.43 -3.33 5.99
N ILE A 92 -3.15 -3.70 6.07
CA ILE A 92 -2.52 -4.13 7.33
C ILE A 92 -1.95 -2.89 8.01
N LEU A 93 -2.63 -2.38 9.03
CA LEU A 93 -2.17 -1.24 9.82
C LEU A 93 -1.42 -1.69 11.06
N ILE A 94 -0.40 -0.94 11.43
CA ILE A 94 0.31 -1.04 12.70
C ILE A 94 0.37 0.32 13.40
N ASN A 95 0.23 0.31 14.72
CA ASN A 95 0.38 1.49 15.57
C ASN A 95 1.77 1.51 16.18
N LEU A 96 2.65 2.39 15.68
CA LEU A 96 4.00 2.60 16.19
C LEU A 96 4.09 3.77 17.18
N SER A 97 2.95 4.33 17.60
CA SER A 97 2.89 5.35 18.63
C SER A 97 2.80 4.74 20.03
N GLN A 98 2.76 5.58 21.04
CA GLN A 98 2.60 5.17 22.45
C GLN A 98 1.15 5.28 22.94
N GLU A 99 0.22 5.68 22.07
CA GLU A 99 -1.18 5.87 22.42
C GLU A 99 -2.09 4.99 21.57
N PRO A 100 -3.25 4.55 22.11
CA PRO A 100 -4.24 3.84 21.31
C PRO A 100 -4.74 4.71 20.15
N PHE A 101 -5.00 4.06 19.02
CA PHE A 101 -5.58 4.69 17.84
C PHE A 101 -6.90 3.99 17.49
N VAL A 102 -7.96 4.77 17.36
CA VAL A 102 -9.29 4.27 16.97
C VAL A 102 -9.49 4.47 15.48
N ILE A 103 -9.81 3.40 14.78
CA ILE A 103 -10.18 3.41 13.36
C ILE A 103 -11.69 3.36 13.28
N ASN A 104 -12.30 4.41 12.73
CA ASN A 104 -13.74 4.45 12.48
C ASN A 104 -14.06 4.10 11.04
N ASP A 105 -15.30 3.65 10.81
CA ASP A 105 -15.80 3.39 9.47
C ASP A 105 -15.69 4.65 8.59
N GLY A 106 -15.24 4.46 7.34
CA GLY A 106 -15.06 5.53 6.37
C GLY A 106 -13.79 6.35 6.51
N GLU A 107 -12.99 6.17 7.55
CA GLU A 107 -11.71 6.86 7.68
C GLU A 107 -10.74 6.45 6.58
N ARG A 108 -9.99 7.43 6.08
CA ARG A 108 -8.92 7.23 5.09
C ARG A 108 -7.68 6.71 5.81
N ILE A 109 -7.36 5.44 5.59
CA ILE A 109 -6.35 4.71 6.36
C ILE A 109 -5.06 4.44 5.60
N ALA A 110 -5.12 4.49 4.28
CA ALA A 110 -3.99 4.22 3.38
C ALA A 110 -4.24 4.92 2.05
N GLN A 111 -3.30 4.81 1.14
CA GLN A 111 -3.47 5.20 -0.25
C GLN A 111 -3.05 4.08 -1.18
N MET A 112 -3.64 4.04 -2.37
CA MET A 112 -3.35 3.07 -3.40
C MET A 112 -2.79 3.76 -4.63
N VAL A 113 -1.70 3.24 -5.18
CA VAL A 113 -1.06 3.71 -6.41
C VAL A 113 -1.05 2.59 -7.42
N ILE A 114 -1.51 2.87 -8.63
CA ILE A 114 -1.43 1.93 -9.76
C ILE A 114 -0.12 2.16 -10.50
N SER A 115 0.63 1.10 -10.76
CA SER A 115 1.94 1.17 -11.37
C SER A 115 2.14 0.03 -12.38
N ASN A 116 2.99 0.26 -13.37
CA ASN A 116 3.47 -0.79 -14.24
C ASN A 116 4.51 -1.65 -13.51
N TYR A 117 4.66 -2.89 -13.94
CA TYR A 117 5.75 -3.75 -13.48
C TYR A 117 6.38 -4.52 -14.64
N GLU A 118 7.60 -4.95 -14.44
CA GLU A 118 8.32 -5.86 -15.32
C GLU A 118 8.56 -7.19 -14.63
N GLN A 119 8.35 -8.29 -15.35
CA GLN A 119 8.76 -9.61 -14.91
C GLN A 119 10.07 -9.97 -15.59
N VAL A 120 11.01 -10.47 -14.82
CA VAL A 120 12.34 -10.82 -15.30
C VAL A 120 12.46 -12.33 -15.53
N GLU A 121 13.23 -12.72 -16.52
CA GLU A 121 13.77 -14.07 -16.65
C GLU A 121 15.21 -14.09 -16.13
N TRP A 122 15.48 -14.98 -15.19
CA TRP A 122 16.82 -15.08 -14.62
C TRP A 122 17.76 -15.82 -15.56
N ASN A 123 18.86 -15.17 -15.94
CA ASN A 123 20.01 -15.83 -16.57
C ASN A 123 21.09 -15.99 -15.51
N GLN A 124 21.17 -17.17 -14.91
CA GLN A 124 22.16 -17.45 -13.88
C GLN A 124 23.56 -17.52 -14.48
N VAL A 125 24.42 -16.64 -14.02
CA VAL A 125 25.82 -16.54 -14.42
C VAL A 125 26.72 -16.64 -13.19
N GLU A 126 28.01 -16.91 -13.39
CA GLU A 126 28.97 -16.97 -12.30
C GLU A 126 29.68 -15.63 -12.07
N VAL A 127 29.71 -14.76 -13.08
CA VAL A 127 30.43 -13.48 -13.04
C VAL A 127 29.55 -12.40 -13.63
N LEU A 128 29.50 -11.24 -12.99
CA LEU A 128 28.89 -10.01 -13.51
C LEU A 128 30.00 -9.10 -14.08
N ASP A 129 29.61 -8.21 -15.00
CA ASP A 129 30.49 -7.17 -15.51
C ASP A 129 30.91 -6.18 -14.40
N ASP A 130 32.07 -5.57 -14.60
CA ASP A 130 32.58 -4.55 -13.68
C ASP A 130 31.92 -3.20 -13.94
N THR A 131 31.74 -2.44 -12.85
CA THR A 131 31.26 -1.05 -12.91
C THR A 131 32.16 -0.18 -12.04
N GLU A 132 32.15 1.14 -12.29
CA GLU A 132 32.90 2.10 -11.44
C GLU A 132 32.49 2.03 -9.96
N ARG A 133 31.19 1.83 -9.68
CA ARG A 133 30.67 1.66 -8.32
C ARG A 133 31.09 0.33 -7.69
N GLY A 134 31.20 -0.74 -8.48
CA GLY A 134 31.50 -2.09 -8.00
C GLY A 134 30.51 -2.55 -6.92
N ALA A 135 31.02 -3.08 -5.83
CA ALA A 135 30.26 -3.59 -4.70
C ALA A 135 29.90 -2.50 -3.65
N GLY A 136 30.17 -1.23 -3.93
CA GLY A 136 29.93 -0.15 -2.99
C GLY A 136 28.43 0.04 -2.65
N GLY A 137 28.11 -0.06 -1.37
CA GLY A 137 26.75 0.11 -0.84
C GLY A 137 26.78 0.41 0.65
N PHE A 138 25.63 0.40 1.30
CA PHE A 138 25.48 0.57 2.75
C PHE A 138 26.23 1.80 3.34
N GLY A 139 26.10 2.95 2.68
CA GLY A 139 26.78 4.18 3.07
C GLY A 139 28.16 4.37 2.43
N HIS A 140 28.47 3.65 1.36
CA HIS A 140 29.71 3.75 0.60
C HIS A 140 30.10 5.17 0.21
N THR A 141 29.13 6.04 -0.09
CA THR A 141 29.36 7.44 -0.44
C THR A 141 29.59 8.34 0.79
N GLY A 142 29.59 7.78 1.99
CA GLY A 142 29.73 8.53 3.23
C GLY A 142 28.43 9.24 3.67
N ARG A 143 28.57 10.01 4.71
CA ARG A 143 27.49 10.83 5.27
C ARG A 143 27.45 12.19 4.60
#